data_c627f82e85280b1ff25c36267fc4fc6b
#
_entry.id   c627f82e85280b1ff25c36267fc4fc6b
#
_cell.length_a   1.000
_cell.length_b   1.000
_cell.length_c   1.000
_cell.angle_alpha   90.00
_cell.angle_beta   90.00
_cell.angle_gamma   90.00
#
_symmetry.space_group_name_H-M   'P 1'
#
loop_
_entity.id
_entity.type
_entity.pdbx_description
1 polymer ?
#
loop_
_entity_poly.entity_id
_entity_poly.type
_entity_poly.pdbx_seq_one_letter_code
_entity_poly.pdbx_strand_id
1 'polypeptide(L)'
;NWTELPEGMLGIWDMPLPTYFGEAVVCMLDHLKGQPILPQHLENVREGDIVLLGSKWSGEDQPWIEGDTAFWLAEEKKIKMLGVGVPGISWETNTDAPEPNNSPTHRAMTGNNIPIVYPLDNLQALTQERVFFLSLPLNVESMEGTWVRAIAIEDKA
;
A
#
# COMPACT_ATOMS: atom_id res chain seq x y z
N ASN A 1 13.60 -8.46 -20.83
CA ASN A 1 13.18 -9.81 -20.45
C ASN A 1 12.57 -9.70 -19.06
N TRP A 2 11.25 -9.68 -18.96
CA TRP A 2 10.47 -9.53 -17.73
C TRP A 2 10.43 -10.82 -16.87
N THR A 3 11.25 -11.79 -17.19
CA THR A 3 11.27 -13.10 -16.52
C THR A 3 12.31 -13.22 -15.41
N GLU A 4 13.17 -12.23 -15.25
CA GLU A 4 14.20 -12.24 -14.20
C GLU A 4 14.02 -11.01 -13.32
N LEU A 5 13.63 -11.24 -12.08
CA LEU A 5 13.59 -10.19 -11.07
C LEU A 5 15.02 -9.74 -10.73
N PRO A 6 15.24 -8.45 -10.41
CA PRO A 6 16.52 -7.99 -9.89
C PRO A 6 16.94 -8.81 -8.66
N GLU A 7 18.25 -8.93 -8.44
CA GLU A 7 18.80 -9.67 -7.30
C GLU A 7 18.19 -9.16 -5.98
N GLY A 8 17.68 -10.09 -5.18
CA GLY A 8 17.03 -9.79 -3.89
C GLY A 8 15.56 -9.42 -3.95
N MET A 9 14.99 -9.24 -5.14
CA MET A 9 13.54 -9.03 -5.28
C MET A 9 12.80 -10.36 -5.34
N LEU A 10 11.68 -10.44 -4.60
CA LEU A 10 10.80 -11.60 -4.57
C LEU A 10 9.59 -11.40 -5.49
N GLY A 11 9.24 -12.40 -6.25
CA GLY A 11 7.93 -12.48 -6.89
C GLY A 11 6.83 -12.74 -5.85
N ILE A 12 5.59 -12.40 -6.18
CA ILE A 12 4.45 -12.64 -5.28
C ILE A 12 4.31 -14.12 -4.89
N TRP A 13 4.79 -15.04 -5.72
CA TRP A 13 4.77 -16.49 -5.48
C TRP A 13 5.86 -16.97 -4.50
N ASP A 14 6.94 -16.18 -4.32
CA ASP A 14 8.06 -16.49 -3.43
C ASP A 14 7.97 -15.76 -2.08
N MET A 15 7.09 -14.77 -1.97
CA MET A 15 6.91 -14.03 -0.72
C MET A 15 6.34 -14.95 0.38
N PRO A 16 6.84 -14.83 1.62
CA PRO A 16 6.30 -15.59 2.74
C PRO A 16 4.80 -15.34 2.93
N LEU A 17 4.02 -16.40 3.09
CA LEU A 17 2.56 -16.31 3.23
C LEU A 17 2.10 -15.29 4.31
N PRO A 18 2.76 -15.16 5.49
CA PRO A 18 2.39 -14.16 6.49
C PRO A 18 2.50 -12.70 6.02
N THR A 19 3.15 -12.43 4.88
CA THR A 19 3.19 -11.09 4.28
C THR A 19 1.79 -10.59 3.92
N TYR A 20 0.88 -11.50 3.57
CA TYR A 20 -0.42 -11.19 2.99
C TYR A 20 -1.56 -11.06 3.98
N PHE A 21 -1.30 -11.18 5.28
CA PHE A 21 -2.32 -11.01 6.32
C PHE A 21 -1.72 -10.56 7.66
N GLY A 22 -2.55 -10.00 8.50
CA GLY A 22 -2.19 -9.61 9.87
C GLY A 22 -2.88 -8.34 10.31
N GLU A 23 -2.36 -7.75 11.37
CA GLU A 23 -2.85 -6.46 11.86
C GLU A 23 -2.58 -5.37 10.83
N ALA A 24 -3.62 -4.59 10.54
CA ALA A 24 -3.55 -3.46 9.63
C ALA A 24 -4.01 -2.18 10.33
N VAL A 25 -3.35 -1.08 10.03
CA VAL A 25 -3.79 0.27 10.41
C VAL A 25 -4.56 0.90 9.26
N VAL A 26 -5.73 1.43 9.57
CA VAL A 26 -6.60 2.13 8.61
C VAL A 26 -6.38 3.63 8.76
N CYS A 27 -5.82 4.26 7.73
CA CYS A 27 -5.54 5.69 7.69
C CYS A 27 -6.54 6.38 6.75
N MET A 28 -7.62 6.92 7.31
CA MET A 28 -8.60 7.72 6.56
C MET A 28 -8.15 9.18 6.52
N LEU A 29 -7.78 9.66 5.33
CA LEU A 29 -7.11 10.93 5.09
C LEU A 29 -8.06 12.00 4.50
N ASP A 30 -9.29 12.03 4.97
CA ASP A 30 -10.33 12.95 4.50
C ASP A 30 -9.99 14.44 4.71
N HIS A 31 -9.08 14.71 5.63
CA HIS A 31 -8.60 16.06 5.94
C HIS A 31 -7.55 16.58 4.94
N LEU A 32 -7.02 15.73 4.06
CA LEU A 32 -5.96 16.05 3.10
C LEU A 32 -6.50 16.29 1.68
N LYS A 33 -7.45 17.18 1.52
CA LYS A 33 -7.98 17.51 0.20
C LYS A 33 -6.90 18.08 -0.73
N GLY A 34 -6.54 17.36 -1.80
CA GLY A 34 -5.56 17.81 -2.78
C GLY A 34 -4.19 18.17 -2.18
N GLN A 35 -3.73 17.38 -1.22
CA GLN A 35 -2.49 17.63 -0.49
C GLN A 35 -1.61 16.37 -0.44
N PRO A 36 -0.26 16.53 -0.31
CA PRO A 36 0.63 15.40 -0.14
C PRO A 36 0.40 14.71 1.21
N ILE A 37 0.45 13.38 1.19
CA ILE A 37 0.49 12.56 2.39
C ILE A 37 1.95 12.54 2.87
N LEU A 38 2.16 13.09 4.08
CA LEU A 38 3.47 13.18 4.71
C LEU A 38 3.53 12.25 5.94
N PRO A 39 4.72 11.87 6.45
CA PRO A 39 4.87 10.99 7.61
C PRO A 39 4.07 11.43 8.83
N GLN A 40 3.96 12.74 9.06
CA GLN A 40 3.17 13.31 10.17
C GLN A 40 1.66 13.03 10.10
N HIS A 41 1.16 12.64 8.93
CA HIS A 41 -0.26 12.26 8.77
C HIS A 41 -0.49 10.76 9.05
N LEU A 42 0.58 10.01 9.31
CA LEU A 42 0.61 8.57 9.46
C LEU A 42 1.27 8.16 10.80
N GLU A 43 1.12 8.99 11.84
CA GLU A 43 1.76 8.77 13.16
C GLU A 43 1.30 7.48 13.85
N ASN A 44 0.11 6.99 13.51
CA ASN A 44 -0.45 5.74 14.01
C ASN A 44 0.14 4.47 13.36
N VAL A 45 0.95 4.62 12.30
CA VAL A 45 1.63 3.51 11.64
C VAL A 45 2.79 3.03 12.50
N ARG A 46 2.78 1.72 12.82
CA ARG A 46 3.84 1.04 13.58
C ARG A 46 4.74 0.25 12.63
N GLU A 47 5.93 -0.10 13.11
CA GLU A 47 6.82 -0.99 12.37
C GLU A 47 6.13 -2.34 12.11
N GLY A 48 6.20 -2.80 10.86
CA GLY A 48 5.63 -4.08 10.44
C GLY A 48 4.12 -4.10 10.20
N ASP A 49 3.43 -2.97 10.28
CA ASP A 49 1.99 -2.91 9.98
C ASP A 49 1.69 -3.22 8.50
N ILE A 50 0.49 -3.71 8.24
CA ILE A 50 -0.18 -3.51 6.96
C ILE A 50 -0.81 -2.12 7.02
N VAL A 51 -0.57 -1.27 6.01
CA VAL A 51 -1.08 0.10 5.97
C VAL A 51 -2.17 0.22 4.92
N LEU A 52 -3.37 0.61 5.34
CA LEU A 52 -4.52 0.82 4.44
C LEU A 52 -4.79 2.33 4.36
N LEU A 53 -4.59 2.90 3.18
CA LEU A 53 -4.80 4.33 2.94
C LEU A 53 -6.12 4.55 2.20
N GLY A 54 -6.95 5.42 2.72
CA GLY A 54 -8.22 5.81 2.11
C GLY A 54 -8.56 7.27 2.28
N SER A 55 -9.42 7.79 1.42
CA SER A 55 -10.07 9.09 1.60
C SER A 55 -11.39 9.11 0.83
N LYS A 56 -12.22 10.13 1.09
CA LYS A 56 -13.48 10.37 0.36
C LYS A 56 -13.26 11.11 -0.97
N TRP A 57 -12.08 11.61 -1.23
CA TRP A 57 -11.79 12.49 -2.35
C TRP A 57 -11.64 11.72 -3.67
N SER A 58 -11.82 12.42 -4.79
CA SER A 58 -11.65 11.88 -6.13
C SER A 58 -11.06 12.91 -7.08
N GLY A 59 -10.50 12.47 -8.19
CA GLY A 59 -9.90 13.34 -9.20
C GLY A 59 -8.76 14.20 -8.64
N GLU A 60 -8.75 15.48 -8.96
CA GLU A 60 -7.70 16.42 -8.55
C GLU A 60 -7.72 16.74 -7.04
N ASP A 61 -8.81 16.40 -6.35
CA ASP A 61 -8.95 16.59 -4.90
C ASP A 61 -8.34 15.43 -4.08
N GLN A 62 -7.89 14.36 -4.72
CA GLN A 62 -7.26 13.22 -4.04
C GLN A 62 -5.94 13.64 -3.38
N PRO A 63 -5.70 13.25 -2.13
CA PRO A 63 -4.35 13.29 -1.58
C PRO A 63 -3.45 12.28 -2.30
N TRP A 64 -2.16 12.55 -2.35
CA TRP A 64 -1.19 11.66 -3.00
C TRP A 64 -0.05 11.27 -2.07
N ILE A 65 0.49 10.07 -2.30
CA ILE A 65 1.65 9.62 -1.54
C ILE A 65 2.89 10.37 -2.05
N GLU A 66 3.50 11.15 -1.16
CA GLU A 66 4.77 11.81 -1.47
C GLU A 66 5.91 10.79 -1.51
N GLY A 67 6.88 10.96 -2.41
CA GLY A 67 7.96 10.00 -2.60
C GLY A 67 8.74 9.70 -1.31
N ASP A 68 9.11 10.74 -0.56
CA ASP A 68 9.80 10.57 0.73
C ASP A 68 8.95 9.81 1.74
N THR A 69 7.63 9.96 1.71
CA THR A 69 6.71 9.20 2.56
C THR A 69 6.66 7.73 2.18
N ALA A 70 6.71 7.42 0.88
CA ALA A 70 6.77 6.04 0.42
C ALA A 70 8.05 5.35 0.92
N PHE A 71 9.21 6.00 0.80
CA PHE A 71 10.47 5.46 1.33
C PHE A 71 10.48 5.36 2.85
N TRP A 72 9.92 6.34 3.57
CA TRP A 72 9.76 6.28 5.02
C TRP A 72 8.90 5.08 5.46
N LEU A 73 7.80 4.81 4.78
CA LEU A 73 6.96 3.62 5.04
C LEU A 73 7.74 2.32 4.82
N ALA A 74 8.54 2.27 3.75
CA ALA A 74 9.27 1.07 3.38
C ALA A 74 10.51 0.82 4.27
N GLU A 75 11.32 1.84 4.50
CA GLU A 75 12.65 1.68 5.10
C GLU A 75 12.68 1.91 6.61
N GLU A 76 11.90 2.88 7.10
CA GLU A 76 11.85 3.18 8.53
C GLU A 76 10.73 2.40 9.24
N LYS A 77 9.51 2.41 8.68
CA LYS A 77 8.38 1.66 9.24
C LYS A 77 8.41 0.19 8.85
N LYS A 78 9.12 -0.17 7.78
CA LYS A 78 9.23 -1.56 7.30
C LYS A 78 7.86 -2.21 7.24
N ILE A 79 6.90 -1.48 6.66
CA ILE A 79 5.53 -1.97 6.58
C ILE A 79 5.48 -3.30 5.83
N LYS A 80 4.52 -4.13 6.16
CA LYS A 80 4.40 -5.47 5.58
C LYS A 80 3.69 -5.47 4.24
N MET A 81 2.75 -4.55 4.05
CA MET A 81 1.95 -4.41 2.83
C MET A 81 1.36 -3.00 2.77
N LEU A 82 1.22 -2.47 1.57
CA LEU A 82 0.49 -1.23 1.32
C LEU A 82 -0.83 -1.54 0.61
N GLY A 83 -1.95 -1.15 1.21
CA GLY A 83 -3.27 -1.20 0.60
C GLY A 83 -3.78 0.21 0.29
N VAL A 84 -4.31 0.42 -0.91
CA VAL A 84 -4.72 1.77 -1.36
C VAL A 84 -6.16 1.78 -1.86
N GLY A 85 -6.97 2.62 -1.25
CA GLY A 85 -8.38 2.81 -1.58
C GLY A 85 -8.61 3.64 -2.83
N VAL A 86 -9.62 3.24 -3.62
CA VAL A 86 -10.02 3.93 -4.86
C VAL A 86 -11.55 4.03 -4.93
N PRO A 87 -12.11 5.21 -5.31
CA PRO A 87 -11.41 6.49 -5.36
C PRO A 87 -10.94 6.87 -3.95
N GLY A 88 -9.92 7.65 -3.81
CA GLY A 88 -9.46 8.05 -2.48
C GLY A 88 -8.04 8.59 -2.50
N ILE A 89 -7.11 7.79 -2.93
CA ILE A 89 -5.68 8.13 -2.90
C ILE A 89 -5.10 8.08 -4.31
N SER A 90 -4.36 9.11 -4.68
CA SER A 90 -3.46 9.07 -5.81
C SER A 90 -2.12 8.47 -5.31
N TRP A 91 -1.97 7.18 -5.50
CA TRP A 91 -0.89 6.44 -4.84
C TRP A 91 0.43 6.44 -5.63
N GLU A 92 0.37 6.70 -6.91
CA GLU A 92 1.56 6.80 -7.74
C GLU A 92 1.67 8.16 -8.39
N THR A 93 2.82 8.78 -8.24
CA THR A 93 3.13 10.10 -8.74
C THR A 93 4.37 10.07 -9.62
N ASN A 94 4.61 11.14 -10.37
CA ASN A 94 5.81 11.30 -11.19
C ASN A 94 6.05 10.17 -12.22
N THR A 95 4.99 9.50 -12.69
CA THR A 95 5.13 8.36 -13.63
C THR A 95 5.84 8.73 -14.93
N ASP A 96 5.74 9.98 -15.36
CA ASP A 96 6.39 10.50 -16.56
C ASP A 96 7.81 11.08 -16.29
N ALA A 97 8.24 11.09 -15.05
CA ALA A 97 9.58 11.57 -14.72
C ALA A 97 10.65 10.56 -15.22
N PRO A 98 11.85 11.01 -15.57
CA PRO A 98 12.93 10.10 -15.90
C PRO A 98 13.38 9.31 -14.67
N GLU A 99 13.89 8.10 -14.91
CA GLU A 99 14.48 7.29 -13.83
C GLU A 99 15.66 8.04 -13.15
N PRO A 100 15.85 7.86 -11.84
CA PRO A 100 15.11 7.03 -10.87
C PRO A 100 13.92 7.73 -10.21
N ASN A 101 13.50 8.90 -10.70
CA ASN A 101 12.50 9.75 -10.05
C ASN A 101 11.05 9.41 -10.44
N ASN A 102 10.87 8.45 -11.35
CA ASN A 102 9.56 7.97 -11.74
C ASN A 102 9.03 6.91 -10.75
N SER A 103 7.74 6.89 -10.58
CA SER A 103 7.03 5.88 -9.78
C SER A 103 7.65 5.63 -8.38
N PRO A 104 7.82 6.66 -7.54
CA PRO A 104 8.53 6.53 -6.28
C PRO A 104 7.88 5.53 -5.32
N THR A 105 6.55 5.41 -5.31
CA THR A 105 5.85 4.45 -4.45
C THR A 105 6.13 3.02 -4.88
N HIS A 106 6.08 2.71 -6.17
CA HIS A 106 6.48 1.39 -6.66
C HIS A 106 7.93 1.07 -6.27
N ARG A 107 8.85 1.99 -6.50
CA ARG A 107 10.27 1.78 -6.20
C ARG A 107 10.52 1.52 -4.71
N ALA A 108 9.87 2.31 -3.84
CA ALA A 108 9.99 2.13 -2.40
C ALA A 108 9.44 0.77 -1.97
N MET A 109 8.26 0.40 -2.44
CA MET A 109 7.59 -0.84 -2.01
C MET A 109 8.27 -2.08 -2.62
N THR A 110 8.37 -2.15 -3.96
CA THR A 110 8.93 -3.33 -4.62
C THR A 110 10.41 -3.53 -4.29
N GLY A 111 11.19 -2.45 -4.19
CA GLY A 111 12.59 -2.52 -3.79
C GLY A 111 12.82 -3.06 -2.38
N ASN A 112 11.80 -3.03 -1.52
CA ASN A 112 11.82 -3.58 -0.18
C ASN A 112 10.96 -4.86 -0.01
N ASN A 113 10.56 -5.49 -1.10
CA ASN A 113 9.69 -6.68 -1.11
C ASN A 113 8.35 -6.46 -0.38
N ILE A 114 7.78 -5.26 -0.49
CA ILE A 114 6.49 -4.90 0.10
C ILE A 114 5.43 -4.95 -1.00
N PRO A 115 4.46 -5.88 -0.93
CA PRO A 115 3.39 -5.95 -1.92
C PRO A 115 2.42 -4.76 -1.78
N ILE A 116 1.87 -4.35 -2.93
CA ILE A 116 0.84 -3.32 -3.01
C ILE A 116 -0.47 -3.97 -3.40
N VAL A 117 -1.54 -3.66 -2.67
CA VAL A 117 -2.91 -4.07 -3.00
C VAL A 117 -3.69 -2.84 -3.47
N TYR A 118 -4.03 -2.84 -4.76
CA TYR A 118 -4.66 -1.71 -5.44
C TYR A 118 -5.53 -2.23 -6.60
N PRO A 119 -6.71 -1.71 -6.84
CA PRO A 119 -7.48 -0.80 -5.97
C PRO A 119 -8.22 -1.54 -4.86
N LEU A 120 -8.29 -0.96 -3.67
CA LEU A 120 -9.20 -1.39 -2.62
C LEU A 120 -10.47 -0.57 -2.67
N ASP A 121 -11.61 -1.20 -2.49
CA ASP A 121 -12.91 -0.55 -2.37
C ASP A 121 -13.44 -0.67 -0.95
N ASN A 122 -14.37 0.21 -0.60
CA ASN A 122 -15.15 0.15 0.63
C ASN A 122 -14.37 0.33 1.95
N LEU A 123 -13.19 0.96 1.92
CA LEU A 123 -12.43 1.27 3.15
C LEU A 123 -13.22 2.18 4.10
N GLN A 124 -14.12 3.01 3.57
CA GLN A 124 -14.99 3.91 4.34
C GLN A 124 -15.98 3.18 5.24
N ALA A 125 -16.22 1.89 5.01
CA ALA A 125 -17.10 1.08 5.85
C ALA A 125 -16.41 0.62 7.14
N LEU A 126 -15.08 0.70 7.22
CA LEU A 126 -14.33 0.35 8.42
C LEU A 126 -14.52 1.42 9.50
N THR A 127 -14.78 0.97 10.71
CA THR A 127 -15.06 1.84 11.86
C THR A 127 -13.94 1.84 12.89
N GLN A 128 -13.02 0.88 12.80
CA GLN A 128 -11.89 0.74 13.70
C GLN A 128 -10.59 1.19 13.02
N GLU A 129 -9.73 1.81 13.78
CA GLU A 129 -8.40 2.22 13.31
C GLU A 129 -7.50 1.02 13.03
N ARG A 130 -7.68 -0.08 13.75
CA ARG A 130 -6.92 -1.32 13.57
C ARG A 130 -7.85 -2.48 13.32
N VAL A 131 -7.52 -3.25 12.28
CA VAL A 131 -8.32 -4.39 11.83
C VAL A 131 -7.41 -5.57 11.54
N PHE A 132 -7.96 -6.78 11.52
CA PHE A 132 -7.25 -7.90 10.90
C PHE A 132 -7.53 -7.88 9.39
N PHE A 133 -6.49 -7.79 8.60
CA PHE A 133 -6.59 -7.72 7.14
C PHE A 133 -5.96 -8.95 6.49
N LEU A 134 -6.58 -9.41 5.43
CA LEU A 134 -6.01 -10.47 4.59
C LEU A 134 -6.26 -10.19 3.10
N SER A 135 -5.26 -10.49 2.29
CA SER A 135 -5.30 -10.28 0.84
C SER A 135 -4.40 -11.31 0.16
N LEU A 136 -4.87 -12.54 0.09
CA LEU A 136 -4.08 -13.66 -0.42
C LEU A 136 -4.03 -13.66 -1.95
N PRO A 137 -2.85 -13.56 -2.57
CA PRO A 137 -2.70 -13.70 -4.01
C PRO A 137 -2.87 -15.17 -4.43
N LEU A 138 -3.17 -15.36 -5.71
CA LEU A 138 -3.04 -16.69 -6.31
C LEU A 138 -1.55 -17.02 -6.41
N ASN A 139 -1.17 -18.22 -5.99
CA ASN A 139 0.22 -18.67 -6.08
C ASN A 139 0.50 -19.19 -7.49
N VAL A 140 0.85 -18.27 -8.38
CA VAL A 140 1.19 -18.56 -9.78
C VAL A 140 2.60 -18.04 -10.04
N GLU A 141 3.47 -18.96 -10.39
CA GLU A 141 4.88 -18.65 -10.73
C GLU A 141 4.99 -17.65 -11.89
N SER A 142 5.94 -16.75 -11.79
CA SER A 142 6.26 -15.72 -12.81
C SER A 142 5.15 -14.68 -13.04
N MET A 143 4.22 -14.51 -12.10
CA MET A 143 3.24 -13.45 -12.15
C MET A 143 3.68 -12.24 -11.30
N GLU A 144 3.68 -11.05 -11.88
CA GLU A 144 3.99 -9.80 -11.17
C GLU A 144 2.84 -9.31 -10.30
N GLY A 145 1.62 -9.68 -10.68
CA GLY A 145 0.40 -9.31 -9.95
C GLY A 145 -0.70 -10.32 -10.21
N THR A 146 -1.66 -10.38 -9.30
CA THR A 146 -2.81 -11.28 -9.39
C THR A 146 -4.03 -10.64 -8.75
N TRP A 147 -5.17 -11.16 -9.08
CA TRP A 147 -6.40 -10.75 -8.42
C TRP A 147 -6.45 -11.33 -7.01
N VAL A 148 -6.96 -10.51 -6.09
CA VAL A 148 -7.17 -10.89 -4.70
C VAL A 148 -8.57 -10.52 -4.26
N ARG A 149 -9.10 -11.25 -3.31
CA ARG A 149 -10.23 -10.80 -2.51
C ARG A 149 -9.70 -10.31 -1.17
N ALA A 150 -9.63 -8.99 -1.02
CA ALA A 150 -9.24 -8.39 0.24
C ALA A 150 -10.40 -8.46 1.25
N ILE A 151 -10.09 -8.81 2.49
CA ILE A 151 -11.05 -8.89 3.59
C ILE A 151 -10.44 -8.18 4.80
N ALA A 152 -11.23 -7.29 5.43
CA ALA A 152 -10.93 -6.72 6.73
C ALA A 152 -11.93 -7.24 7.76
N ILE A 153 -11.43 -7.64 8.93
CA ILE A 153 -12.22 -8.15 10.04
C ILE A 153 -12.05 -7.19 11.20
N GLU A 154 -13.17 -6.65 11.67
CA GLU A 154 -13.24 -5.81 12.86
C GLU A 154 -13.71 -6.63 14.05
N ASP A 155 -13.12 -6.39 15.22
CA ASP A 155 -13.64 -6.96 16.45
C ASP A 155 -15.02 -6.37 16.75
N LYS A 156 -15.98 -7.22 17.05
CA LYS A 156 -17.28 -6.73 17.56
C LYS A 156 -17.05 -6.20 18.96
N ALA A 157 -17.30 -4.92 19.13
CA ALA A 157 -17.41 -4.31 20.43
C ALA A 157 -18.58 -4.92 21.25
#